data_8729ba9d0e3a47fc7be677ffa047032d
#
_entry.id   8729ba9d0e3a47fc7be677ffa047032d
#
_cell.length_a   1.000
_cell.length_b   1.000
_cell.length_c   1.000
_cell.angle_alpha   90.00
_cell.angle_beta   90.00
_cell.angle_gamma   90.00
#
_symmetry.space_group_name_H-M   'P 1'
#
loop_
_entity.id
_entity.type
_entity.pdbx_description
1 polymer ?
#
loop_
_entity_poly.entity_id
_entity_poly.type
_entity_poly.pdbx_seq_one_letter_code
_entity_poly.pdbx_strand_id
1 'polypeptide(L)'
;MHAWHLRLLRYGVVHPHFSEIVVRLNRTLVELVPSYLYPSKVIQIQGPKIAGTAFFPGGSGLYLEGRDSASVSFPVGGVMIVGHNFDSEFGFKNSLDRGREILTKGTWPGLLKRLNCAGIPLCECFFTNAFMGLCEGKANKGYKGRTDYRFRTACAAMLKAQVQTQKPTLIVTLGLKAPPLLASLSADLNAWQGRLKQSSCDPKLTTKDINKSPILTGRFEFEDGSEHRSVVVPITHPSDERNVKLRRPTEFSYGLPGEIELIREGWNRSKVLELEQVCACKLLSVN
;
A
#
# COMPACT_ATOMS: atom_id res chain seq x y z
N MET A 1 10.16 23.35 11.94
CA MET A 1 9.28 22.89 13.04
C MET A 1 7.87 23.53 13.05
N HIS A 2 7.57 24.61 12.34
CA HIS A 2 6.29 25.34 12.45
C HIS A 2 5.15 24.88 11.53
N ALA A 3 5.41 24.14 10.44
CA ALA A 3 4.38 23.74 9.50
C ALA A 3 3.46 22.59 10.01
N TRP A 4 3.93 21.79 10.96
CA TRP A 4 3.22 20.63 11.50
C TRP A 4 2.08 20.98 12.47
N HIS A 5 2.28 22.02 13.29
CA HIS A 5 1.27 22.46 14.26
C HIS A 5 0.03 23.08 13.61
N LEU A 6 0.18 23.65 12.41
CA LEU A 6 -0.94 24.27 11.68
C LEU A 6 -1.88 23.23 11.01
N ARG A 7 -1.41 22.00 10.74
CA ARG A 7 -2.24 20.91 10.18
C ARG A 7 -3.24 20.37 11.21
N LEU A 8 -2.80 20.23 12.47
CA LEU A 8 -3.65 19.72 13.58
C LEU A 8 -4.78 20.69 13.97
N LEU A 9 -4.57 21.99 13.82
CA LEU A 9 -5.55 23.01 14.22
C LEU A 9 -6.68 23.25 13.18
N ARG A 10 -6.52 22.74 11.93
CA ARG A 10 -7.49 23.02 10.86
C ARG A 10 -8.77 22.21 10.90
N TYR A 11 -8.80 21.06 11.58
CA TYR A 11 -9.93 20.14 11.40
C TYR A 11 -10.76 19.81 12.64
N GLY A 12 -10.36 20.19 13.85
CA GLY A 12 -11.15 19.87 15.06
C GLY A 12 -11.45 18.35 15.23
N VAL A 13 -10.90 17.50 14.35
CA VAL A 13 -11.13 16.06 14.33
C VAL A 13 -10.18 15.44 15.33
N VAL A 14 -10.73 14.92 16.41
CA VAL A 14 -10.00 13.99 17.29
C VAL A 14 -9.58 12.80 16.40
N HIS A 15 -8.29 12.72 16.02
CA HIS A 15 -7.80 11.57 15.29
C HIS A 15 -7.96 10.33 16.17
N PRO A 16 -8.68 9.29 15.70
CA PRO A 16 -8.84 8.06 16.47
C PRO A 16 -7.46 7.49 16.79
N HIS A 17 -7.33 6.97 17.99
CA HIS A 17 -6.07 6.40 18.47
C HIS A 17 -5.62 5.30 17.50
N PHE A 18 -4.34 5.29 17.14
CA PHE A 18 -3.74 4.31 16.23
C PHE A 18 -4.20 2.86 16.51
N SER A 19 -4.22 2.46 17.78
CA SER A 19 -4.63 1.13 18.20
C SER A 19 -6.07 0.77 17.78
N GLU A 20 -7.01 1.70 17.83
CA GLU A 20 -8.42 1.47 17.48
C GLU A 20 -8.60 1.20 15.99
N ILE A 21 -7.90 1.96 15.14
CA ILE A 21 -7.97 1.78 13.69
C ILE A 21 -7.37 0.42 13.30
N VAL A 22 -6.21 0.07 13.84
CA VAL A 22 -5.55 -1.21 13.53
C VAL A 22 -6.37 -2.39 14.04
N VAL A 23 -7.00 -2.28 15.22
CA VAL A 23 -7.94 -3.30 15.74
C VAL A 23 -9.13 -3.44 14.80
N ARG A 24 -9.73 -2.34 14.34
CA ARG A 24 -10.82 -2.36 13.38
C ARG A 24 -10.40 -3.01 12.05
N LEU A 25 -9.25 -2.63 11.49
CA LEU A 25 -8.73 -3.24 10.26
C LEU A 25 -8.48 -4.75 10.42
N ASN A 26 -8.00 -5.22 11.58
CA ASN A 26 -7.84 -6.66 11.83
C ASN A 26 -9.18 -7.38 11.92
N ARG A 27 -10.21 -6.78 12.52
CA ARG A 27 -11.58 -7.34 12.53
C ARG A 27 -12.13 -7.43 11.10
N THR A 28 -12.05 -6.35 10.34
CA THR A 28 -12.45 -6.31 8.92
C THR A 28 -11.70 -7.35 8.09
N LEU A 29 -10.40 -7.59 8.38
CA LEU A 29 -9.64 -8.64 7.70
C LEU A 29 -10.23 -10.03 7.94
N VAL A 30 -10.60 -10.36 9.18
CA VAL A 30 -11.21 -11.66 9.51
C VAL A 30 -12.57 -11.81 8.85
N GLU A 31 -13.35 -10.75 8.75
CA GLU A 31 -14.67 -10.74 8.12
C GLU A 31 -14.58 -10.89 6.59
N LEU A 32 -13.72 -10.12 5.94
CA LEU A 32 -13.61 -10.09 4.47
C LEU A 32 -12.74 -11.22 3.90
N VAL A 33 -11.75 -11.70 4.66
CA VAL A 33 -10.81 -12.75 4.25
C VAL A 33 -10.80 -13.89 5.28
N PRO A 34 -11.92 -14.58 5.49
CA PRO A 34 -12.02 -15.67 6.47
C PRO A 34 -11.10 -16.85 6.11
N SER A 35 -10.77 -17.66 7.09
CA SER A 35 -9.79 -18.75 6.99
C SER A 35 -10.06 -19.73 5.85
N TYR A 36 -11.32 -20.04 5.57
CA TYR A 36 -11.72 -20.97 4.51
C TYR A 36 -11.48 -20.47 3.08
N LEU A 37 -11.19 -19.18 2.90
CA LEU A 37 -10.84 -18.60 1.60
C LEU A 37 -9.35 -18.72 1.25
N TYR A 38 -8.49 -19.07 2.22
CA TYR A 38 -7.06 -19.21 1.95
C TYR A 38 -6.80 -20.44 1.08
N PRO A 39 -6.25 -20.27 -0.14
CA PRO A 39 -5.96 -21.40 -1.01
C PRO A 39 -4.77 -22.21 -0.48
N SER A 40 -4.59 -23.42 -0.98
CA SER A 40 -3.44 -24.27 -0.63
C SER A 40 -2.12 -23.48 -0.82
N LYS A 41 -1.17 -23.68 0.09
CA LYS A 41 0.14 -22.98 0.12
C LYS A 41 0.09 -21.47 0.38
N VAL A 42 -1.05 -20.97 0.86
CA VAL A 42 -1.19 -19.63 1.40
C VAL A 42 -1.61 -19.72 2.86
N ILE A 43 -0.79 -19.17 3.74
CA ILE A 43 -1.01 -19.24 5.18
C ILE A 43 -1.61 -17.92 5.66
N GLN A 44 -2.69 -18.04 6.43
CA GLN A 44 -3.27 -16.91 7.14
C GLN A 44 -2.34 -16.45 8.25
N ILE A 45 -2.13 -15.14 8.36
CA ILE A 45 -1.40 -14.57 9.49
C ILE A 45 -2.31 -14.57 10.71
N GLN A 46 -1.98 -15.43 11.67
CA GLN A 46 -2.66 -15.54 12.97
C GLN A 46 -1.66 -15.28 14.10
N GLY A 47 -2.19 -14.88 15.27
CA GLY A 47 -1.37 -14.68 16.46
C GLY A 47 -0.61 -13.34 16.48
N PRO A 48 0.54 -13.30 17.16
CA PRO A 48 1.25 -12.05 17.39
C PRO A 48 1.73 -11.42 16.09
N LYS A 49 1.63 -10.10 16.02
CA LYS A 49 2.15 -9.31 14.90
C LYS A 49 3.59 -8.89 15.19
N ILE A 50 4.36 -8.70 14.13
CA ILE A 50 5.70 -8.11 14.23
C ILE A 50 5.53 -6.65 14.62
N ALA A 51 6.24 -6.23 15.68
CA ALA A 51 6.24 -4.84 16.11
C ALA A 51 6.98 -3.92 15.09
N GLY A 52 6.70 -2.64 15.15
CA GLY A 52 7.44 -1.63 14.39
C GLY A 52 6.96 -1.48 12.97
N THR A 53 7.83 -1.73 12.01
CA THR A 53 7.68 -1.34 10.61
C THR A 53 7.10 -2.41 9.70
N ALA A 54 6.66 -3.54 10.25
CA ALA A 54 6.11 -4.64 9.46
C ALA A 54 4.85 -4.23 8.69
N PHE A 55 4.76 -4.68 7.44
CA PHE A 55 3.58 -4.46 6.61
C PHE A 55 2.34 -5.15 7.21
N PHE A 56 1.20 -4.48 7.19
CA PHE A 56 -0.08 -5.11 7.51
C PHE A 56 -0.39 -6.26 6.50
N PRO A 57 -0.91 -7.41 6.91
CA PRO A 57 -1.36 -7.78 8.25
C PRO A 57 -0.28 -8.41 9.16
N GLY A 58 0.95 -8.57 8.72
CA GLY A 58 2.04 -9.17 9.49
C GLY A 58 2.52 -8.31 10.65
N GLY A 59 2.34 -7.01 10.56
CA GLY A 59 2.65 -6.02 11.57
C GLY A 59 1.57 -4.98 11.72
N SER A 60 1.90 -3.89 12.39
CA SER A 60 1.00 -2.76 12.62
C SER A 60 0.77 -1.89 11.37
N GLY A 61 1.61 -2.03 10.35
CA GLY A 61 1.58 -1.19 9.15
C GLY A 61 2.23 0.18 9.32
N LEU A 62 2.81 0.50 10.49
CA LEU A 62 3.41 1.81 10.74
C LEU A 62 4.90 1.71 11.04
N TYR A 63 5.63 2.74 10.63
CA TYR A 63 7.04 2.89 10.95
C TYR A 63 7.19 3.45 12.37
N LEU A 64 7.51 2.57 13.33
CA LEU A 64 7.57 2.88 14.76
C LEU A 64 9.00 2.89 15.34
N GLU A 65 10.05 2.80 14.50
CA GLU A 65 11.42 2.74 14.99
C GLU A 65 11.74 3.92 15.91
N GLY A 66 12.15 3.61 17.13
CA GLY A 66 12.48 4.62 18.15
C GLY A 66 11.28 5.43 18.68
N ARG A 67 10.05 5.00 18.43
CA ARG A 67 8.83 5.67 18.89
C ARG A 67 7.99 4.76 19.77
N ASP A 68 7.36 5.36 20.78
CA ASP A 68 6.32 4.72 21.54
C ASP A 68 5.06 4.60 20.67
N SER A 69 4.51 3.39 20.54
CA SER A 69 3.28 3.11 19.80
C SER A 69 2.07 3.89 20.33
N ALA A 70 2.07 4.24 21.60
CA ALA A 70 0.99 5.02 22.24
C ALA A 70 0.91 6.47 21.74
N SER A 71 2.00 7.03 21.21
CA SER A 71 2.09 8.43 20.77
C SER A 71 1.89 8.62 19.26
N VAL A 72 1.72 7.53 18.50
CA VAL A 72 1.64 7.60 17.03
C VAL A 72 0.19 7.68 16.56
N SER A 73 -0.12 8.69 15.76
CA SER A 73 -1.41 8.81 15.08
C SER A 73 -1.44 7.93 13.82
N PHE A 74 -2.59 7.36 13.50
CA PHE A 74 -2.78 6.68 12.22
C PHE A 74 -2.76 7.72 11.08
N PRO A 75 -2.01 7.49 9.98
CA PRO A 75 -1.79 8.49 8.94
C PRO A 75 -2.98 8.63 7.97
N VAL A 76 -4.12 9.11 8.47
CA VAL A 76 -5.28 9.41 7.60
C VAL A 76 -4.92 10.53 6.63
N GLY A 77 -5.24 10.35 5.35
CA GLY A 77 -4.90 11.32 4.30
C GLY A 77 -3.42 11.33 3.91
N GLY A 78 -2.61 10.41 4.44
CA GLY A 78 -1.19 10.29 4.12
C GLY A 78 -0.91 9.38 2.92
N VAL A 79 0.20 8.65 2.99
CA VAL A 79 0.69 7.75 1.93
C VAL A 79 0.37 6.30 2.26
N MET A 80 -0.19 5.56 1.32
CA MET A 80 -0.35 4.11 1.41
C MET A 80 0.73 3.41 0.58
N ILE A 81 1.54 2.57 1.20
CA ILE A 81 2.54 1.74 0.54
C ILE A 81 1.99 0.33 0.42
N VAL A 82 1.76 -0.14 -0.82
CA VAL A 82 1.12 -1.43 -1.08
C VAL A 82 2.14 -2.42 -1.64
N GLY A 83 2.57 -3.38 -0.82
CA GLY A 83 3.38 -4.52 -1.23
C GLY A 83 2.55 -5.60 -1.92
N HIS A 84 3.20 -6.70 -2.33
CA HIS A 84 2.53 -7.84 -2.95
C HIS A 84 1.82 -8.71 -1.91
N ASN A 85 2.61 -9.41 -1.09
CA ASN A 85 2.20 -10.22 0.06
C ASN A 85 3.28 -10.10 1.13
N PHE A 86 2.97 -10.54 2.35
CA PHE A 86 3.87 -10.28 3.49
C PHE A 86 5.20 -11.05 3.42
N ASP A 87 5.50 -11.90 2.56
CA ASP A 87 6.68 -12.78 2.53
C ASP A 87 6.31 -14.27 2.66
N SER A 88 7.25 -15.09 3.09
CA SER A 88 7.09 -16.49 3.39
C SER A 88 6.82 -16.74 4.88
N GLU A 89 6.25 -17.90 5.20
CA GLU A 89 6.08 -18.36 6.58
C GLU A 89 7.39 -18.33 7.37
N PHE A 90 8.47 -18.79 6.75
CA PHE A 90 9.79 -18.79 7.36
C PHE A 90 10.33 -17.38 7.63
N GLY A 91 10.17 -16.45 6.68
CA GLY A 91 10.56 -15.06 6.85
C GLY A 91 9.77 -14.37 7.96
N PHE A 92 8.45 -14.60 8.01
CA PHE A 92 7.58 -14.08 9.06
C PHE A 92 7.98 -14.61 10.45
N LYS A 93 8.16 -15.94 10.58
CA LYS A 93 8.60 -16.55 11.85
C LYS A 93 9.94 -15.99 12.32
N ASN A 94 10.91 -15.87 11.43
CA ASN A 94 12.21 -15.29 11.79
C ASN A 94 12.11 -13.83 12.28
N SER A 95 11.17 -13.06 11.76
CA SER A 95 10.94 -11.67 12.21
C SER A 95 10.23 -11.65 13.57
N LEU A 96 9.30 -12.57 13.80
CA LEU A 96 8.66 -12.74 15.12
C LEU A 96 9.68 -13.15 16.20
N ASP A 97 10.53 -14.14 15.90
CA ASP A 97 11.54 -14.64 16.85
C ASP A 97 12.56 -13.55 17.24
N ARG A 98 12.79 -12.58 16.35
CA ARG A 98 13.64 -11.40 16.62
C ARG A 98 12.86 -10.23 17.27
N GLY A 99 11.55 -10.30 17.32
CA GLY A 99 10.70 -9.20 17.75
C GLY A 99 10.62 -8.01 16.80
N ARG A 100 11.26 -8.08 15.60
CA ARG A 100 11.27 -6.99 14.61
C ARG A 100 11.67 -7.48 13.21
N GLU A 101 11.35 -6.71 12.20
CA GLU A 101 11.91 -6.89 10.86
C GLU A 101 13.36 -6.42 10.75
N ILE A 102 14.08 -6.96 9.77
CA ILE A 102 15.43 -6.51 9.42
C ILE A 102 15.32 -5.41 8.38
N LEU A 103 15.53 -4.16 8.78
CA LEU A 103 15.44 -3.00 7.90
C LEU A 103 16.65 -2.83 6.96
N THR A 104 17.75 -3.55 7.22
CA THR A 104 18.98 -3.50 6.41
C THR A 104 19.01 -4.51 5.26
N LYS A 105 17.96 -5.32 5.07
CA LYS A 105 17.87 -6.35 4.03
C LYS A 105 16.52 -6.33 3.32
N GLY A 106 16.47 -7.00 2.16
CA GLY A 106 15.23 -7.20 1.41
C GLY A 106 14.65 -5.91 0.83
N THR A 107 13.37 -5.70 1.07
CA THR A 107 12.60 -4.56 0.52
C THR A 107 12.96 -3.23 1.19
N TRP A 108 13.24 -3.24 2.49
CA TRP A 108 13.36 -2.04 3.30
C TRP A 108 14.45 -1.05 2.86
N PRO A 109 15.72 -1.45 2.63
CA PRO A 109 16.75 -0.47 2.27
C PRO A 109 16.41 0.30 1.00
N GLY A 110 15.93 -0.43 -0.02
CA GLY A 110 15.53 0.17 -1.28
C GLY A 110 14.28 1.04 -1.17
N LEU A 111 13.32 0.67 -0.32
CA LEU A 111 12.10 1.45 -0.09
C LEU A 111 12.41 2.72 0.72
N LEU A 112 13.10 2.61 1.84
CA LEU A 112 13.48 3.77 2.67
C LEU A 112 14.29 4.80 1.87
N LYS A 113 15.24 4.33 1.04
CA LYS A 113 15.99 5.22 0.16
C LYS A 113 15.08 6.01 -0.77
N ARG A 114 14.09 5.36 -1.39
CA ARG A 114 13.15 6.02 -2.31
C ARG A 114 12.28 7.05 -1.60
N LEU A 115 11.68 6.67 -0.48
CA LEU A 115 10.81 7.57 0.30
C LEU A 115 11.57 8.78 0.83
N ASN A 116 12.76 8.57 1.43
CA ASN A 116 13.59 9.64 1.94
C ASN A 116 14.05 10.61 0.82
N CYS A 117 14.52 10.08 -0.31
CA CYS A 117 14.93 10.91 -1.45
C CYS A 117 13.76 11.62 -2.14
N ALA A 118 12.54 11.07 -2.04
CA ALA A 118 11.33 11.73 -2.52
C ALA A 118 10.77 12.76 -1.52
N GLY A 119 11.31 12.85 -0.31
CA GLY A 119 10.87 13.79 0.73
C GLY A 119 9.58 13.37 1.43
N ILE A 120 9.26 12.06 1.45
CA ILE A 120 8.07 11.52 2.11
C ILE A 120 8.41 11.15 3.55
N PRO A 121 7.76 11.75 4.56
CA PRO A 121 7.95 11.39 5.95
C PRO A 121 7.38 10.00 6.24
N LEU A 122 8.17 9.13 6.88
CA LEU A 122 7.75 7.76 7.19
C LEU A 122 6.56 7.70 8.16
N CYS A 123 6.37 8.72 8.97
CA CYS A 123 5.21 8.83 9.86
C CYS A 123 3.89 9.14 9.13
N GLU A 124 3.94 9.56 7.87
CA GLU A 124 2.75 9.70 7.01
C GLU A 124 2.44 8.43 6.20
N CYS A 125 3.22 7.35 6.38
CA CYS A 125 3.07 6.14 5.61
C CYS A 125 2.34 5.04 6.38
N PHE A 126 1.32 4.46 5.76
CA PHE A 126 0.72 3.19 6.14
C PHE A 126 1.20 2.10 5.18
N PHE A 127 1.85 1.07 5.72
CA PHE A 127 2.42 -0.03 4.95
C PHE A 127 1.47 -1.23 4.96
N THR A 128 1.05 -1.67 3.78
CA THR A 128 0.15 -2.82 3.63
C THR A 128 0.53 -3.68 2.42
N ASN A 129 -0.21 -4.76 2.22
CA ASN A 129 -0.04 -5.67 1.10
C ASN A 129 -1.34 -5.81 0.30
N ALA A 130 -1.22 -6.09 -1.00
CA ALA A 130 -2.33 -6.40 -1.87
C ALA A 130 -2.98 -7.76 -1.49
N PHE A 131 -2.16 -8.74 -1.08
CA PHE A 131 -2.64 -10.06 -0.69
C PHE A 131 -2.35 -10.33 0.78
N MET A 132 -3.39 -10.75 1.52
CA MET A 132 -3.44 -10.83 2.98
C MET A 132 -2.95 -12.18 3.53
N GLY A 133 -1.86 -12.73 2.98
CA GLY A 133 -1.33 -14.03 3.44
C GLY A 133 0.15 -14.20 3.17
N LEU A 134 0.72 -15.26 3.77
CA LEU A 134 2.10 -15.70 3.62
C LEU A 134 2.19 -16.78 2.55
N CYS A 135 3.34 -16.89 1.91
CA CYS A 135 3.68 -18.07 1.13
C CYS A 135 4.14 -19.20 2.08
N GLU A 136 3.60 -20.41 1.93
CA GLU A 136 4.02 -21.57 2.71
C GLU A 136 5.53 -21.87 2.52
N GLY A 137 6.20 -22.23 3.61
CA GLY A 137 7.60 -22.64 3.62
C GLY A 137 8.60 -21.48 3.52
N LYS A 138 9.74 -21.73 2.83
CA LYS A 138 10.90 -20.80 2.83
C LYS A 138 10.94 -19.81 1.68
N ALA A 139 10.28 -20.11 0.57
CA ALA A 139 10.43 -19.34 -0.67
C ALA A 139 9.13 -18.61 -1.05
N ASN A 140 9.23 -17.34 -1.35
CA ASN A 140 8.11 -16.53 -1.85
C ASN A 140 7.88 -16.71 -3.37
N LYS A 141 8.39 -17.79 -3.96
CA LYS A 141 8.19 -18.10 -5.38
C LYS A 141 6.86 -18.80 -5.59
N GLY A 142 6.09 -18.33 -6.59
CA GLY A 142 4.86 -19.00 -7.00
C GLY A 142 3.70 -18.83 -6.03
N TYR A 143 3.61 -17.69 -5.36
CA TYR A 143 2.51 -17.35 -4.46
C TYR A 143 1.13 -17.64 -5.08
N LYS A 144 0.40 -18.61 -4.54
CA LYS A 144 -0.85 -19.14 -5.09
C LYS A 144 -2.05 -18.23 -4.89
N GLY A 145 -2.03 -17.33 -3.91
CA GLY A 145 -3.13 -16.41 -3.65
C GLY A 145 -3.52 -15.54 -4.84
N ARG A 146 -2.59 -15.27 -5.76
CA ARG A 146 -2.87 -14.49 -6.97
C ARG A 146 -3.77 -15.19 -7.99
N THR A 147 -3.67 -16.52 -8.04
CA THR A 147 -4.38 -17.35 -9.04
C THR A 147 -5.73 -17.86 -8.52
N ASP A 148 -6.00 -17.74 -7.23
CA ASP A 148 -7.29 -18.06 -6.65
C ASP A 148 -8.24 -16.86 -6.75
N TYR A 149 -9.33 -17.04 -7.48
CA TYR A 149 -10.28 -15.95 -7.75
C TYR A 149 -10.98 -15.46 -6.47
N ARG A 150 -11.44 -16.40 -5.61
CA ARG A 150 -12.17 -16.06 -4.38
C ARG A 150 -11.28 -15.31 -3.39
N PHE A 151 -10.09 -15.83 -3.15
CA PHE A 151 -9.12 -15.18 -2.28
C PHE A 151 -8.69 -13.80 -2.82
N ARG A 152 -8.48 -13.70 -4.12
CA ARG A 152 -8.13 -12.42 -4.77
C ARG A 152 -9.25 -11.39 -4.61
N THR A 153 -10.52 -11.78 -4.81
CA THR A 153 -11.68 -10.89 -4.63
C THR A 153 -11.79 -10.43 -3.18
N ALA A 154 -11.60 -11.33 -2.22
CA ALA A 154 -11.60 -11.00 -0.79
C ALA A 154 -10.45 -10.04 -0.43
N CYS A 155 -9.24 -10.26 -0.96
CA CYS A 155 -8.12 -9.33 -0.76
C CYS A 155 -8.38 -7.96 -1.41
N ALA A 156 -9.06 -7.90 -2.55
CA ALA A 156 -9.47 -6.64 -3.18
C ALA A 156 -10.45 -5.87 -2.30
N ALA A 157 -11.46 -6.54 -1.73
CA ALA A 157 -12.40 -5.95 -0.78
C ALA A 157 -11.68 -5.42 0.47
N MET A 158 -10.71 -6.18 1.01
CA MET A 158 -9.90 -5.74 2.16
C MET A 158 -9.03 -4.52 1.81
N LEU A 159 -8.43 -4.48 0.63
CA LEU A 159 -7.65 -3.32 0.19
C LEU A 159 -8.57 -2.09 0.02
N LYS A 160 -9.78 -2.26 -0.52
CA LYS A 160 -10.79 -1.21 -0.62
C LYS A 160 -11.16 -0.64 0.76
N ALA A 161 -11.40 -1.50 1.76
CA ALA A 161 -11.69 -1.09 3.13
C ALA A 161 -10.53 -0.32 3.77
N GLN A 162 -9.28 -0.68 3.45
CA GLN A 162 -8.10 0.07 3.91
C GLN A 162 -8.02 1.45 3.25
N VAL A 163 -8.28 1.57 1.94
CA VAL A 163 -8.36 2.86 1.24
C VAL A 163 -9.45 3.73 1.86
N GLN A 164 -10.63 3.17 2.14
CA GLN A 164 -11.73 3.89 2.81
C GLN A 164 -11.35 4.38 4.21
N THR A 165 -10.61 3.56 4.97
CA THR A 165 -10.20 3.89 6.34
C THR A 165 -9.09 4.92 6.39
N GLN A 166 -8.06 4.76 5.56
CA GLN A 166 -6.89 5.64 5.55
C GLN A 166 -7.09 6.90 4.71
N LYS A 167 -7.93 6.83 3.66
CA LYS A 167 -8.14 7.91 2.70
C LYS A 167 -6.81 8.46 2.14
N PRO A 168 -5.92 7.62 1.58
CA PRO A 168 -4.60 8.03 1.17
C PRO A 168 -4.65 9.05 0.04
N THR A 169 -3.89 10.15 0.15
CA THR A 169 -3.75 11.09 -0.98
C THR A 169 -2.78 10.55 -2.03
N LEU A 170 -1.82 9.72 -1.61
CA LEU A 170 -0.88 9.02 -2.48
C LEU A 170 -0.89 7.51 -2.18
N ILE A 171 -0.96 6.68 -3.20
CA ILE A 171 -0.74 5.23 -3.12
C ILE A 171 0.52 4.88 -3.93
N VAL A 172 1.50 4.27 -3.29
CA VAL A 172 2.70 3.74 -3.96
C VAL A 172 2.64 2.21 -3.94
N THR A 173 2.60 1.57 -5.11
CA THR A 173 2.59 0.11 -5.20
C THR A 173 3.98 -0.45 -5.48
N LEU A 174 4.36 -1.53 -4.77
CA LEU A 174 5.68 -2.16 -4.87
C LEU A 174 5.63 -3.39 -5.79
N GLY A 175 6.29 -3.28 -6.95
CA GLY A 175 6.33 -4.35 -7.94
C GLY A 175 5.09 -4.43 -8.82
N LEU A 176 5.12 -5.37 -9.77
CA LEU A 176 4.14 -5.50 -10.85
C LEU A 176 2.90 -6.34 -10.47
N LYS A 177 2.77 -6.75 -9.20
CA LYS A 177 1.69 -7.66 -8.76
C LYS A 177 0.57 -6.97 -7.98
N ALA A 178 0.88 -5.87 -7.31
CA ALA A 178 -0.10 -5.07 -6.59
C ALA A 178 -0.97 -4.19 -7.51
N PRO A 179 -0.43 -3.51 -8.56
CA PRO A 179 -1.22 -2.62 -9.41
C PRO A 179 -2.47 -3.26 -10.05
N PRO A 180 -2.43 -4.51 -10.57
CA PRO A 180 -3.64 -5.12 -11.14
C PRO A 180 -4.77 -5.36 -10.13
N LEU A 181 -4.44 -5.60 -8.86
CA LEU A 181 -5.47 -5.72 -7.82
C LEU A 181 -6.08 -4.35 -7.52
N LEU A 182 -5.26 -3.32 -7.40
CA LEU A 182 -5.72 -1.95 -7.20
C LEU A 182 -6.57 -1.45 -8.39
N ALA A 183 -6.16 -1.77 -9.62
CA ALA A 183 -6.92 -1.44 -10.84
C ALA A 183 -8.30 -2.12 -10.91
N SER A 184 -8.52 -3.22 -10.19
CA SER A 184 -9.86 -3.82 -10.07
C SER A 184 -10.81 -3.02 -9.16
N LEU A 185 -10.32 -2.02 -8.44
CA LEU A 185 -11.09 -1.17 -7.52
C LEU A 185 -11.44 0.20 -8.12
N SER A 186 -10.84 0.58 -9.27
CA SER A 186 -11.03 1.89 -9.89
C SER A 186 -10.86 1.78 -11.39
N ALA A 187 -11.88 2.20 -12.15
CA ALA A 187 -11.83 2.21 -13.61
C ALA A 187 -10.74 3.15 -14.17
N ASP A 188 -10.40 4.20 -13.45
CA ASP A 188 -9.35 5.15 -13.85
C ASP A 188 -7.95 4.49 -13.89
N LEU A 189 -7.79 3.34 -13.24
CA LEU A 189 -6.54 2.57 -13.21
C LEU A 189 -6.49 1.43 -14.23
N ASN A 190 -7.40 1.38 -15.21
CA ASN A 190 -7.50 0.30 -16.19
C ASN A 190 -6.21 0.04 -16.99
N ALA A 191 -5.36 1.06 -17.17
CA ALA A 191 -4.05 0.89 -17.82
C ALA A 191 -3.16 -0.13 -17.11
N TRP A 192 -3.43 -0.44 -15.82
CA TRP A 192 -2.68 -1.40 -15.02
C TRP A 192 -3.42 -2.70 -14.71
N GLN A 193 -4.56 -2.97 -15.33
CA GLN A 193 -5.27 -4.26 -15.13
C GLN A 193 -4.42 -5.46 -15.54
N GLY A 194 -3.45 -5.25 -16.43
CA GLY A 194 -2.62 -6.31 -16.97
C GLY A 194 -3.37 -7.21 -17.96
N ARG A 195 -2.64 -8.12 -18.60
CA ARG A 195 -3.21 -9.08 -19.57
C ARG A 195 -3.56 -10.37 -18.89
N LEU A 196 -4.82 -10.77 -18.92
CA LEU A 196 -5.24 -12.11 -18.53
C LEU A 196 -4.87 -13.09 -19.64
N LYS A 197 -4.20 -14.18 -19.28
CA LYS A 197 -4.09 -15.35 -20.16
C LYS A 197 -5.33 -16.21 -19.97
N GLN A 198 -5.83 -16.79 -21.07
CA GLN A 198 -7.01 -17.66 -21.08
C GLN A 198 -6.98 -18.81 -20.02
N SER A 199 -5.78 -19.23 -19.64
CA SER A 199 -5.54 -20.32 -18.66
C SER A 199 -5.20 -19.84 -17.23
N SER A 200 -5.29 -18.54 -16.92
CA SER A 200 -4.83 -18.02 -15.62
C SER A 200 -5.61 -16.80 -15.18
N CYS A 201 -6.13 -16.83 -13.98
CA CYS A 201 -6.74 -15.66 -13.32
C CYS A 201 -5.72 -14.62 -12.84
N ASP A 202 -4.41 -14.83 -13.06
CA ASP A 202 -3.33 -13.93 -12.65
C ASP A 202 -3.00 -12.93 -13.77
N PRO A 203 -3.43 -11.66 -13.68
CA PRO A 203 -3.12 -10.66 -14.71
C PRO A 203 -1.63 -10.35 -14.73
N LYS A 204 -1.05 -10.35 -15.92
CA LYS A 204 0.37 -10.03 -16.12
C LYS A 204 0.52 -8.56 -16.51
N LEU A 205 1.07 -7.80 -15.62
CA LEU A 205 1.57 -6.44 -15.86
C LEU A 205 3.08 -6.49 -16.11
N THR A 206 3.58 -5.67 -17.01
CA THR A 206 5.00 -5.56 -17.33
C THR A 206 5.57 -4.19 -16.96
N THR A 207 6.89 -4.10 -16.84
CA THR A 207 7.57 -2.81 -16.64
C THR A 207 7.26 -1.82 -17.77
N LYS A 208 7.04 -2.31 -19.02
CA LYS A 208 6.65 -1.49 -20.16
C LYS A 208 5.28 -0.84 -19.95
N ASP A 209 4.34 -1.57 -19.35
CA ASP A 209 2.98 -1.05 -19.11
C ASP A 209 3.01 0.09 -18.09
N ILE A 210 3.72 -0.09 -16.97
CA ILE A 210 3.87 0.96 -15.96
C ILE A 210 4.77 2.12 -16.40
N ASN A 211 5.61 1.94 -17.41
CA ASN A 211 6.40 3.03 -18.00
C ASN A 211 5.53 3.94 -18.86
N LYS A 212 4.52 3.38 -19.56
CA LYS A 212 3.59 4.16 -20.38
C LYS A 212 2.64 5.03 -19.57
N SER A 213 2.20 4.54 -18.44
CA SER A 213 1.29 5.23 -17.52
C SER A 213 1.91 5.25 -16.13
N PRO A 214 2.92 6.13 -15.90
CA PRO A 214 3.74 6.06 -14.70
C PRO A 214 3.07 6.65 -13.47
N ILE A 215 2.07 7.52 -13.63
CA ILE A 215 1.26 8.13 -12.57
C ILE A 215 -0.18 8.21 -13.07
N LEU A 216 -1.13 7.76 -12.26
CA LEU A 216 -2.56 7.91 -12.51
C LEU A 216 -3.26 8.46 -11.26
N THR A 217 -4.46 8.97 -11.43
CA THR A 217 -5.36 9.30 -10.31
C THR A 217 -6.50 8.30 -10.36
N GLY A 218 -6.69 7.54 -9.28
CA GLY A 218 -7.78 6.59 -9.13
C GLY A 218 -8.90 7.17 -8.28
N ARG A 219 -10.15 6.95 -8.72
CA ARG A 219 -11.37 7.21 -7.94
C ARG A 219 -11.88 5.90 -7.36
N PHE A 220 -12.05 5.86 -6.06
CA PHE A 220 -12.53 4.71 -5.31
C PHE A 220 -13.93 5.02 -4.77
N GLU A 221 -14.91 4.24 -5.20
CA GLU A 221 -16.30 4.37 -4.77
C GLU A 221 -16.59 3.31 -3.69
N PHE A 222 -17.29 3.69 -2.62
CA PHE A 222 -17.59 2.83 -1.49
C PHE A 222 -19.08 2.52 -1.41
N GLU A 223 -19.44 1.49 -0.65
CA GLU A 223 -20.81 1.01 -0.52
C GLU A 223 -21.74 2.01 0.18
N ASP A 224 -21.19 2.88 1.02
CA ASP A 224 -21.91 3.98 1.67
C ASP A 224 -22.18 5.18 0.74
N GLY A 225 -21.85 5.06 -0.54
CA GLY A 225 -22.01 6.12 -1.54
C GLY A 225 -20.90 7.19 -1.49
N SER A 226 -19.97 7.10 -0.54
CA SER A 226 -18.83 8.00 -0.49
C SER A 226 -17.80 7.62 -1.55
N GLU A 227 -16.98 8.60 -1.95
CA GLU A 227 -15.86 8.39 -2.86
C GLU A 227 -14.57 8.98 -2.31
N HIS A 228 -13.44 8.49 -2.81
CA HIS A 228 -12.13 9.02 -2.50
C HIS A 228 -11.23 8.99 -3.74
N ARG A 229 -10.43 10.03 -3.93
CA ARG A 229 -9.45 10.11 -5.03
C ARG A 229 -8.03 10.06 -4.48
N SER A 230 -7.19 9.25 -5.10
CA SER A 230 -5.78 9.12 -4.76
C SER A 230 -4.91 9.22 -6.00
N VAL A 231 -3.77 9.89 -5.91
CA VAL A 231 -2.69 9.73 -6.88
C VAL A 231 -2.06 8.37 -6.67
N VAL A 232 -1.80 7.62 -7.73
CA VAL A 232 -1.23 6.26 -7.65
C VAL A 232 0.04 6.19 -8.47
N VAL A 233 1.12 5.68 -7.87
CA VAL A 233 2.46 5.53 -8.48
C VAL A 233 2.92 4.08 -8.36
N PRO A 234 2.97 3.32 -9.44
CA PRO A 234 3.58 2.00 -9.44
C PRO A 234 5.09 2.10 -9.59
N ILE A 235 5.83 1.50 -8.66
CA ILE A 235 7.27 1.34 -8.79
C ILE A 235 7.64 -0.15 -8.95
N THR A 236 8.85 -0.44 -9.39
CA THR A 236 9.38 -1.81 -9.37
C THR A 236 9.58 -2.26 -7.92
N HIS A 237 9.62 -3.56 -7.68
CA HIS A 237 9.86 -4.05 -6.33
C HIS A 237 11.25 -3.60 -5.84
N PRO A 238 11.39 -2.96 -4.67
CA PRO A 238 12.65 -2.34 -4.23
C PRO A 238 13.84 -3.29 -4.13
N SER A 239 13.62 -4.60 -3.98
CA SER A 239 14.68 -5.62 -3.99
C SER A 239 14.95 -6.22 -5.39
N ASP A 240 14.25 -5.78 -6.42
CA ASP A 240 14.41 -6.29 -7.80
C ASP A 240 15.26 -5.34 -8.66
N GLU A 241 16.56 -5.39 -8.46
CA GLU A 241 17.51 -4.53 -9.18
C GLU A 241 17.41 -4.65 -10.71
N ARG A 242 17.05 -5.84 -11.23
CA ARG A 242 16.90 -6.05 -12.67
C ARG A 242 15.77 -5.21 -13.23
N ASN A 243 14.59 -5.27 -12.61
CA ASN A 243 13.44 -4.48 -13.04
C ASN A 243 13.64 -2.99 -12.80
N VAL A 244 14.35 -2.61 -11.73
CA VAL A 244 14.76 -1.21 -11.50
C VAL A 244 15.58 -0.68 -12.68
N LYS A 245 16.58 -1.43 -13.16
CA LYS A 245 17.40 -1.05 -14.31
C LYS A 245 16.60 -0.92 -15.62
N LEU A 246 15.48 -1.65 -15.73
CA LEU A 246 14.59 -1.58 -16.90
C LEU A 246 13.55 -0.46 -16.80
N ARG A 247 13.49 0.24 -15.67
CA ARG A 247 12.53 1.33 -15.45
C ARG A 247 12.90 2.53 -16.32
N ARG A 248 12.00 2.90 -17.21
CA ARG A 248 12.16 4.03 -18.17
C ARG A 248 10.82 4.73 -18.30
N PRO A 249 10.35 5.41 -17.26
CA PRO A 249 9.07 6.09 -17.32
C PRO A 249 9.15 7.27 -18.30
N THR A 250 8.08 7.51 -19.01
CA THR A 250 7.98 8.65 -19.91
C THR A 250 8.19 9.95 -19.12
N GLU A 251 9.01 10.85 -19.64
CA GLU A 251 9.32 12.17 -19.05
C GLU A 251 10.15 12.16 -17.74
N PHE A 252 10.65 10.99 -17.32
CA PHE A 252 11.46 10.86 -16.10
C PHE A 252 12.82 10.21 -16.39
N SER A 253 13.73 10.34 -15.46
CA SER A 253 15.04 9.67 -15.51
C SER A 253 14.92 8.15 -15.52
N TYR A 254 15.99 7.46 -15.92
CA TYR A 254 16.01 6.00 -15.97
C TYR A 254 16.36 5.38 -14.61
N GLY A 255 15.83 4.19 -14.35
CA GLY A 255 16.18 3.38 -13.20
C GLY A 255 15.73 3.98 -11.87
N LEU A 256 16.57 3.86 -10.85
CA LEU A 256 16.25 4.34 -9.51
C LEU A 256 16.02 5.86 -9.42
N PRO A 257 16.81 6.72 -10.07
CA PRO A 257 16.52 8.16 -10.11
C PRO A 257 15.10 8.45 -10.61
N GLY A 258 14.69 7.83 -11.71
CA GLY A 258 13.35 8.01 -12.27
C GLY A 258 12.24 7.53 -11.34
N GLU A 259 12.43 6.44 -10.57
CA GLU A 259 11.45 6.02 -9.58
C GLU A 259 11.34 7.01 -8.42
N ILE A 260 12.45 7.61 -7.99
CA ILE A 260 12.45 8.66 -6.96
C ILE A 260 11.71 9.91 -7.47
N GLU A 261 11.98 10.32 -8.70
CA GLU A 261 11.28 11.44 -9.35
C GLU A 261 9.78 11.18 -9.47
N LEU A 262 9.38 9.98 -9.87
CA LEU A 262 7.98 9.56 -9.95
C LEU A 262 7.27 9.64 -8.60
N ILE A 263 7.89 9.14 -7.54
CA ILE A 263 7.32 9.19 -6.19
C ILE A 263 7.19 10.65 -5.74
N ARG A 264 8.22 11.47 -5.98
CA ARG A 264 8.21 12.90 -5.64
C ARG A 264 7.11 13.65 -6.38
N GLU A 265 6.97 13.41 -7.69
CA GLU A 265 5.92 14.01 -8.50
C GLU A 265 4.53 13.54 -8.03
N GLY A 266 4.35 12.25 -7.78
CA GLY A 266 3.12 11.71 -7.19
C GLY A 266 2.78 12.37 -5.86
N TRP A 267 3.77 12.59 -5.01
CA TRP A 267 3.62 13.27 -3.73
C TRP A 267 3.22 14.74 -3.90
N ASN A 268 3.79 15.45 -4.86
CA ASN A 268 3.42 16.83 -5.15
C ASN A 268 1.99 16.93 -5.69
N ARG A 269 1.61 16.05 -6.63
CA ARG A 269 0.23 15.99 -7.18
C ARG A 269 -0.79 15.63 -6.10
N SER A 270 -0.44 14.75 -5.16
CA SER A 270 -1.34 14.37 -4.08
C SER A 270 -1.67 15.53 -3.14
N LYS A 271 -0.73 16.44 -2.92
CA LYS A 271 -0.97 17.66 -2.13
C LYS A 271 -1.92 18.64 -2.83
N VAL A 272 -1.82 18.75 -4.15
CA VAL A 272 -2.76 19.56 -4.95
C VAL A 272 -4.16 18.94 -4.89
N LEU A 273 -4.26 17.63 -5.09
CA LEU A 273 -5.52 16.90 -5.01
C LEU A 273 -6.19 17.04 -3.64
N GLU A 274 -5.43 17.00 -2.54
CA GLU A 274 -5.92 17.21 -1.18
C GLU A 274 -6.57 18.61 -1.03
N LEU A 275 -5.93 19.64 -1.57
CA LEU A 275 -6.46 21.00 -1.54
C LEU A 275 -7.78 21.12 -2.34
N GLU A 276 -7.85 20.50 -3.51
CA GLU A 276 -9.08 20.48 -4.32
C GLU A 276 -10.24 19.81 -3.60
N GLN A 277 -10.00 18.66 -2.94
CA GLN A 277 -11.01 17.91 -2.18
C GLN A 277 -11.54 18.74 -0.99
N VAL A 278 -10.66 19.45 -0.29
CA VAL A 278 -11.03 20.33 0.83
C VAL A 278 -11.87 21.51 0.36
N CYS A 279 -11.50 22.14 -0.76
CA CYS A 279 -12.25 23.26 -1.34
C CYS A 279 -13.65 22.82 -1.79
N ALA A 280 -13.77 21.65 -2.44
CA ALA A 280 -15.04 21.11 -2.87
C ALA A 280 -16.00 20.84 -1.69
N CYS A 281 -15.51 20.25 -0.59
CA CYS A 281 -16.33 20.02 0.60
C CYS A 281 -16.83 21.31 1.23
N LYS A 282 -16.04 22.39 1.22
CA LYS A 282 -16.48 23.69 1.76
C LYS A 282 -17.58 24.35 0.94
N LEU A 283 -17.55 24.20 -0.39
CA LEU A 283 -18.58 24.76 -1.27
C LEU A 283 -19.94 24.06 -1.09
N LEU A 284 -19.93 22.75 -0.79
CA LEU A 284 -21.13 21.96 -0.54
C LEU A 284 -21.74 22.19 0.86
N SER A 285 -20.97 22.69 1.82
CA SER A 285 -21.45 22.97 3.19
C SER A 285 -22.04 24.38 3.37
N VAL A 286 -22.02 25.23 2.35
CA VAL A 286 -22.54 26.62 2.38
C VAL A 286 -23.90 26.75 1.71
N ASN A 287 -24.38 25.66 1.07
CA ASN A 287 -25.73 25.55 0.49
C ASN A 287 -26.63 24.67 1.38
#